data_1b208149687a6ab4f70b1a7ee73a51f5
#
_entry.id   1b208149687a6ab4f70b1a7ee73a51f5
#
_cell.length_a   1.000
_cell.length_b   1.000
_cell.length_c   1.000
_cell.angle_alpha   90.00
_cell.angle_beta   90.00
_cell.angle_gamma   90.00
#
_symmetry.space_group_name_H-M   'P 1'
#
loop_
_entity.id
_entity.type
_entity.pdbx_description
1 polymer ?
#
loop_
_entity_poly.entity_id
_entity_poly.type
_entity_poly.pdbx_seq_one_letter_code
_entity_poly.pdbx_strand_id
1 'polypeptide(L)'
;MLERLGLETALRLLIRRFQHTHGARTQYRASPPREHLPRPAQEVIYRVAQECLLNVAKHSGATSVNLSLRSTDKKIRLSVRDNGAGFCADQALSKPKSFGLAGMRERALLLGGTLSILTAPGKGTEVTLDLPAPVVLNGKNSRIVD
;
A
#
# COMPACT_ATOMS: atom_id res chain seq x y z
N MET A 1 -1.38 16.35 -2.33
CA MET A 1 -2.45 15.54 -2.92
C MET A 1 -3.40 14.96 -1.88
N LEU A 2 -2.90 14.26 -0.92
CA LEU A 2 -3.74 13.69 0.13
C LEU A 2 -4.55 14.72 0.90
N GLU A 3 -3.94 15.83 1.18
CA GLU A 3 -4.58 16.88 1.96
C GLU A 3 -5.83 17.44 1.32
N ARG A 4 -5.81 17.54 0.02
CA ARG A 4 -6.91 18.15 -0.69
C ARG A 4 -7.93 17.15 -1.20
N LEU A 5 -7.46 16.00 -1.61
CA LEU A 5 -8.30 15.04 -2.29
C LEU A 5 -8.73 13.84 -1.46
N GLY A 6 -8.04 13.59 -0.36
CA GLY A 6 -8.28 12.40 0.43
C GLY A 6 -7.58 11.19 -0.17
N LEU A 7 -7.48 10.14 0.63
CA LEU A 7 -6.71 8.95 0.26
C LEU A 7 -7.29 8.23 -0.96
N GLU A 8 -8.60 8.04 -0.97
CA GLU A 8 -9.23 7.27 -2.04
C GLU A 8 -9.01 7.94 -3.40
N THR A 9 -9.24 9.24 -3.48
CA THR A 9 -9.05 9.96 -4.72
C THR A 9 -7.58 9.99 -5.11
N ALA A 10 -6.68 10.15 -4.14
CA ALA A 10 -5.26 10.18 -4.42
C ALA A 10 -4.79 8.84 -4.99
N LEU A 11 -5.28 7.73 -4.43
CA LEU A 11 -4.93 6.41 -4.94
C LEU A 11 -5.44 6.21 -6.36
N ARG A 12 -6.67 6.63 -6.63
CA ARG A 12 -7.23 6.47 -7.98
C ARG A 12 -6.43 7.26 -9.00
N LEU A 13 -5.99 8.45 -8.64
CA LEU A 13 -5.18 9.25 -9.55
C LEU A 13 -3.80 8.63 -9.77
N LEU A 14 -3.21 8.10 -8.70
CA LEU A 14 -1.92 7.44 -8.80
C LEU A 14 -1.99 6.25 -9.75
N ILE A 15 -3.02 5.43 -9.60
CA ILE A 15 -3.20 4.25 -10.43
C ILE A 15 -3.47 4.64 -11.88
N ARG A 16 -4.25 5.67 -12.09
CA ARG A 16 -4.55 6.13 -13.45
C ARG A 16 -3.29 6.61 -14.16
N ARG A 17 -2.43 7.35 -13.45
CA ARG A 17 -1.17 7.79 -14.03
C ARG A 17 -0.28 6.62 -14.36
N PHE A 18 -0.24 5.65 -13.48
CA PHE A 18 0.57 4.45 -13.70
C PHE A 18 0.09 3.72 -14.95
N GLN A 19 -1.22 3.52 -15.10
CA GLN A 19 -1.76 2.86 -16.27
C GLN A 19 -1.41 3.60 -17.55
N HIS A 20 -1.53 4.92 -17.50
CA HIS A 20 -1.28 5.73 -18.67
C HIS A 20 0.16 5.67 -19.13
N THR A 21 1.10 5.62 -18.18
CA THR A 21 2.52 5.63 -18.53
C THR A 21 3.11 4.25 -18.71
N HIS A 22 2.59 3.25 -18.00
CA HIS A 22 3.23 1.92 -18.02
C HIS A 22 2.55 0.93 -18.95
N GLY A 23 1.25 1.02 -19.08
CA GLY A 23 0.52 0.13 -19.97
C GLY A 23 0.09 -1.20 -19.39
N ALA A 24 0.44 -1.49 -18.15
CA ALA A 24 0.00 -2.72 -17.50
C ALA A 24 -1.49 -2.61 -17.19
N ARG A 25 -2.20 -3.73 -17.30
CA ARG A 25 -3.60 -3.76 -16.90
C ARG A 25 -3.67 -3.59 -15.39
N THR A 26 -4.40 -2.61 -14.93
CA THR A 26 -4.45 -2.30 -13.52
C THR A 26 -5.89 -2.32 -13.02
N GLN A 27 -6.14 -3.05 -11.94
CA GLN A 27 -7.45 -3.08 -11.32
C GLN A 27 -7.34 -2.54 -9.90
N TYR A 28 -8.33 -1.77 -9.50
CA TYR A 28 -8.37 -1.23 -8.16
C TYR A 28 -9.73 -1.49 -7.57
N ARG A 29 -9.76 -2.09 -6.39
CA ARG A 29 -10.99 -2.36 -5.65
C ARG A 29 -10.84 -1.80 -4.27
N ALA A 30 -11.86 -1.09 -3.82
CA ALA A 30 -11.78 -0.47 -2.51
C ALA A 30 -13.07 -0.64 -1.74
N SER A 31 -12.94 -0.92 -0.45
CA SER A 31 -14.03 -0.73 0.49
C SER A 31 -13.41 0.13 1.57
N PRO A 32 -13.46 1.43 1.36
CA PRO A 32 -12.78 2.36 2.26
C PRO A 32 -13.43 2.36 3.63
N PRO A 33 -12.70 2.78 4.65
CA PRO A 33 -13.24 2.83 5.99
C PRO A 33 -14.31 3.91 6.09
N ARG A 34 -15.28 3.67 6.94
CA ARG A 34 -16.31 4.66 7.18
C ARG A 34 -15.77 5.85 7.90
N GLU A 35 -14.82 5.59 8.78
CA GLU A 35 -14.20 6.64 9.57
C GLU A 35 -13.05 7.24 8.79
N HIS A 36 -12.77 8.47 9.09
CA HIS A 36 -11.65 9.15 8.46
C HIS A 36 -10.36 8.64 9.08
N LEU A 37 -9.43 8.19 8.26
CA LEU A 37 -8.15 7.70 8.75
C LEU A 37 -7.26 8.85 9.20
N PRO A 38 -6.47 8.65 10.25
CA PRO A 38 -5.48 9.64 10.65
C PRO A 38 -4.49 9.88 9.51
N ARG A 39 -3.97 11.09 9.45
CA ARG A 39 -3.05 11.48 8.41
C ARG A 39 -1.85 10.55 8.26
N PRO A 40 -1.18 10.16 9.36
CA PRO A 40 -0.04 9.27 9.22
C PRO A 40 -0.40 7.94 8.56
N ALA A 41 -1.58 7.40 8.86
CA ALA A 41 -2.03 6.16 8.24
C ALA A 41 -2.27 6.35 6.74
N GLN A 42 -2.90 7.46 6.38
CA GLN A 42 -3.12 7.75 4.97
C GLN A 42 -1.81 7.87 4.20
N GLU A 43 -0.82 8.51 4.82
CA GLU A 43 0.47 8.70 4.17
C GLU A 43 1.19 7.39 3.94
N VAL A 44 1.17 6.49 4.92
CA VAL A 44 1.82 5.20 4.77
C VAL A 44 1.14 4.39 3.67
N ILE A 45 -0.18 4.37 3.65
CA ILE A 45 -0.92 3.63 2.63
C ILE A 45 -0.58 4.17 1.23
N TYR A 46 -0.60 5.48 1.08
CA TYR A 46 -0.32 6.09 -0.21
C TYR A 46 1.12 5.80 -0.66
N ARG A 47 2.08 5.93 0.26
CA ARG A 47 3.49 5.71 -0.08
C ARG A 47 3.76 4.25 -0.43
N VAL A 48 3.15 3.31 0.28
CA VAL A 48 3.34 1.91 -0.04
C VAL A 48 2.80 1.63 -1.45
N ALA A 49 1.62 2.14 -1.77
CA ALA A 49 1.07 1.96 -3.11
C ALA A 49 2.00 2.56 -4.17
N GLN A 50 2.52 3.75 -3.89
CA GLN A 50 3.41 4.44 -4.81
C GLN A 50 4.70 3.65 -5.03
N GLU A 51 5.31 3.15 -3.96
CA GLU A 51 6.54 2.38 -4.08
C GLU A 51 6.30 1.06 -4.81
N CYS A 52 5.17 0.42 -4.57
CA CYS A 52 4.86 -0.82 -5.26
C CYS A 52 4.71 -0.59 -6.76
N LEU A 53 4.03 0.47 -7.15
CA LEU A 53 3.86 0.78 -8.57
C LEU A 53 5.20 1.16 -9.23
N LEU A 54 6.05 1.87 -8.49
CA LEU A 54 7.38 2.18 -9.00
C LEU A 54 8.19 0.90 -9.20
N ASN A 55 8.08 -0.04 -8.27
CA ASN A 55 8.80 -1.30 -8.40
C ASN A 55 8.30 -2.11 -9.60
N VAL A 56 7.01 -2.08 -9.85
CA VAL A 56 6.47 -2.74 -11.04
C VAL A 56 7.06 -2.10 -12.28
N ALA A 57 7.09 -0.79 -12.34
CA ALA A 57 7.59 -0.08 -13.51
C ALA A 57 9.07 -0.33 -13.76
N LYS A 58 9.85 -0.41 -12.69
CA LYS A 58 11.29 -0.53 -12.83
C LYS A 58 11.81 -1.94 -12.92
N HIS A 59 11.16 -2.86 -12.25
CA HIS A 59 11.77 -4.18 -12.03
C HIS A 59 10.96 -5.39 -12.44
N SER A 60 9.65 -5.26 -12.53
CA SER A 60 8.86 -6.48 -12.61
C SER A 60 8.50 -6.95 -14.03
N GLY A 61 8.36 -6.05 -14.96
CA GLY A 61 7.88 -6.41 -16.28
C GLY A 61 6.46 -6.95 -16.26
N ALA A 62 5.69 -6.63 -15.23
CA ALA A 62 4.34 -7.15 -15.09
C ALA A 62 3.41 -6.62 -16.16
N THR A 63 2.45 -7.46 -16.57
CA THR A 63 1.40 -7.05 -17.48
C THR A 63 0.10 -6.79 -16.75
N SER A 64 0.05 -7.13 -15.47
CA SER A 64 -1.16 -7.00 -14.68
C SER A 64 -0.81 -6.63 -13.25
N VAL A 65 -1.53 -5.66 -12.68
CA VAL A 65 -1.35 -5.23 -11.31
C VAL A 65 -2.73 -5.08 -10.68
N ASN A 66 -2.90 -5.66 -9.50
CA ASN A 66 -4.15 -5.54 -8.75
C ASN A 66 -3.90 -4.86 -7.42
N LEU A 67 -4.68 -3.82 -7.16
CA LEU A 67 -4.61 -3.14 -5.87
C LEU A 67 -5.95 -3.27 -5.19
N SER A 68 -5.92 -3.44 -3.88
CA SER A 68 -7.16 -3.43 -3.11
C SER A 68 -6.93 -2.72 -1.79
N LEU A 69 -7.93 -1.99 -1.35
CA LEU A 69 -7.91 -1.31 -0.06
C LEU A 69 -9.19 -1.73 0.65
N ARG A 70 -9.04 -2.52 1.70
CA ARG A 70 -10.18 -3.06 2.43
C ARG A 70 -10.10 -2.73 3.90
N SER A 71 -11.23 -2.41 4.49
CA SER A 71 -11.27 -2.15 5.92
C SER A 71 -12.24 -3.08 6.59
N THR A 72 -11.89 -3.47 7.81
CA THR A 72 -12.76 -4.24 8.69
C THR A 72 -12.83 -3.47 10.00
N ASP A 73 -13.50 -4.04 10.98
CA ASP A 73 -13.58 -3.40 12.29
C ASP A 73 -12.21 -3.31 12.96
N LYS A 74 -11.30 -4.19 12.59
CA LYS A 74 -10.02 -4.30 13.28
C LYS A 74 -8.83 -3.79 12.53
N LYS A 75 -8.90 -3.72 11.22
CA LYS A 75 -7.74 -3.28 10.45
C LYS A 75 -8.13 -2.76 9.09
N ILE A 76 -7.19 -2.03 8.50
CA ILE A 76 -7.31 -1.64 7.11
C ILE A 76 -6.13 -2.29 6.39
N ARG A 77 -6.40 -2.89 5.25
CA ARG A 77 -5.39 -3.61 4.47
C ARG A 77 -5.28 -3.06 3.07
N LEU A 78 -4.05 -2.74 2.69
CA LEU A 78 -3.73 -2.43 1.31
C LEU A 78 -2.97 -3.62 0.74
N SER A 79 -3.42 -4.15 -0.39
CA SER A 79 -2.70 -5.21 -1.10
C SER A 79 -2.36 -4.74 -2.49
N VAL A 80 -1.13 -5.00 -2.92
CA VAL A 80 -0.69 -4.70 -4.28
C VAL A 80 -0.05 -5.97 -4.82
N ARG A 81 -0.64 -6.52 -5.86
CA ARG A 81 -0.18 -7.79 -6.43
C ARG A 81 0.10 -7.63 -7.91
N ASP A 82 1.28 -8.05 -8.35
CA ASP A 82 1.60 -8.04 -9.76
C ASP A 82 2.01 -9.43 -10.24
N ASN A 83 1.98 -9.63 -11.54
CA ASN A 83 2.35 -10.89 -12.15
C ASN A 83 3.71 -10.82 -12.84
N GLY A 84 4.59 -9.99 -12.33
CA GLY A 84 5.88 -9.78 -12.94
C GLY A 84 6.93 -10.80 -12.58
N ALA A 85 8.18 -10.41 -12.75
CA ALA A 85 9.30 -11.32 -12.54
C ALA A 85 9.52 -11.69 -11.08
N GLY A 86 9.03 -10.91 -10.16
CA GLY A 86 9.31 -11.14 -8.76
C GLY A 86 10.75 -10.81 -8.43
N PHE A 87 11.15 -11.03 -7.21
CA PHE A 87 12.51 -10.79 -6.77
C PHE A 87 12.79 -11.58 -5.50
N CYS A 88 14.03 -11.55 -5.06
CA CYS A 88 14.40 -12.20 -3.81
C CYS A 88 14.00 -11.24 -2.67
N ALA A 89 13.14 -11.70 -1.77
CA ALA A 89 12.65 -10.85 -0.70
C ALA A 89 13.77 -10.29 0.18
N ASP A 90 14.79 -11.09 0.42
CA ASP A 90 15.91 -10.64 1.23
C ASP A 90 16.62 -9.45 0.59
N GLN A 91 16.75 -9.47 -0.72
CA GLN A 91 17.39 -8.38 -1.43
C GLN A 91 16.55 -7.11 -1.33
N ALA A 92 15.25 -7.24 -1.43
CA ALA A 92 14.36 -6.08 -1.38
C ALA A 92 14.44 -5.39 -0.03
N LEU A 93 14.53 -6.15 1.05
CA LEU A 93 14.57 -5.58 2.38
C LEU A 93 15.95 -5.12 2.78
N SER A 94 17.01 -5.76 2.26
CA SER A 94 18.36 -5.39 2.61
C SER A 94 18.92 -4.26 1.74
N LYS A 95 18.25 -3.96 0.63
CA LYS A 95 18.65 -2.87 -0.24
C LYS A 95 17.50 -1.89 -0.39
N PRO A 96 17.16 -1.20 0.68
CA PRO A 96 15.99 -0.32 0.70
C PRO A 96 15.98 0.76 -0.36
N LYS A 97 17.13 1.24 -0.75
CA LYS A 97 17.18 2.29 -1.77
C LYS A 97 16.75 1.80 -3.13
N SER A 98 16.91 0.50 -3.38
CA SER A 98 16.53 -0.06 -4.66
C SER A 98 15.04 -0.30 -4.77
N PHE A 99 14.39 -0.68 -3.68
CA PHE A 99 12.98 -1.04 -3.69
C PHE A 99 12.09 -0.18 -2.81
N GLY A 100 12.66 0.57 -1.87
CA GLY A 100 11.90 1.48 -1.03
C GLY A 100 11.02 0.85 0.04
N LEU A 101 10.98 -0.47 0.11
CA LEU A 101 10.03 -1.14 0.99
C LEU A 101 10.47 -1.28 2.44
N ALA A 102 11.78 -1.29 2.67
CA ALA A 102 12.27 -1.42 4.04
C ALA A 102 11.86 -0.23 4.91
N GLY A 103 11.97 0.98 4.35
CA GLY A 103 11.55 2.17 5.07
C GLY A 103 10.07 2.20 5.33
N MET A 104 9.29 1.69 4.38
CA MET A 104 7.85 1.63 4.56
C MET A 104 7.47 0.62 5.64
N ARG A 105 8.23 -0.47 5.73
CA ARG A 105 8.00 -1.46 6.76
C ARG A 105 8.18 -0.86 8.15
N GLU A 106 9.22 -0.06 8.32
CA GLU A 106 9.47 0.60 9.58
C GLU A 106 8.35 1.57 9.94
N ARG A 107 7.87 2.32 8.95
CA ARG A 107 6.78 3.25 9.21
C ARG A 107 5.50 2.54 9.59
N ALA A 108 5.23 1.40 8.95
CA ALA A 108 4.06 0.61 9.31
C ALA A 108 4.16 0.15 10.76
N LEU A 109 5.34 -0.31 11.17
CA LEU A 109 5.55 -0.76 12.53
C LEU A 109 5.33 0.35 13.54
N LEU A 110 5.72 1.56 13.21
CA LEU A 110 5.52 2.69 14.11
C LEU A 110 4.04 2.99 14.32
N LEU A 111 3.20 2.61 13.38
CA LEU A 111 1.77 2.80 13.51
C LEU A 111 1.06 1.56 14.06
N GLY A 112 1.84 0.59 14.50
CA GLY A 112 1.26 -0.64 15.03
C GLY A 112 0.85 -1.65 13.98
N GLY A 113 1.28 -1.45 12.75
CA GLY A 113 0.90 -2.33 11.65
C GLY A 113 2.05 -3.18 11.16
N THR A 114 1.85 -3.84 10.04
CA THR A 114 2.86 -4.71 9.44
C THR A 114 2.87 -4.55 7.92
N LEU A 115 4.02 -4.80 7.34
CA LEU A 115 4.17 -4.83 5.89
C LEU A 115 4.78 -6.18 5.53
N SER A 116 4.08 -6.95 4.70
CA SER A 116 4.53 -8.27 4.27
C SER A 116 4.79 -8.26 2.78
N ILE A 117 5.80 -9.00 2.36
CA ILE A 117 6.14 -9.14 0.95
C ILE A 117 6.20 -10.62 0.62
N LEU A 118 5.37 -11.04 -0.32
CA LEU A 118 5.37 -12.42 -0.78
C LEU A 118 5.82 -12.39 -2.23
N THR A 119 7.01 -12.88 -2.48
CA THR A 119 7.62 -12.80 -3.79
C THR A 119 8.64 -13.91 -3.97
N ALA A 120 8.87 -14.28 -5.23
CA ALA A 120 9.93 -15.20 -5.61
C ALA A 120 10.21 -14.96 -7.09
N PRO A 121 11.41 -15.24 -7.56
CA PRO A 121 11.73 -15.05 -8.97
C PRO A 121 10.75 -15.81 -9.86
N GLY A 122 10.18 -15.13 -10.83
CA GLY A 122 9.22 -15.69 -11.76
C GLY A 122 7.81 -15.84 -11.24
N LYS A 123 7.56 -15.45 -9.99
CA LYS A 123 6.25 -15.65 -9.35
C LYS A 123 5.46 -14.39 -9.09
N GLY A 124 5.97 -13.25 -9.51
CA GLY A 124 5.31 -11.99 -9.22
C GLY A 124 5.56 -11.56 -7.78
N THR A 125 4.86 -10.53 -7.35
CA THR A 125 5.05 -9.97 -6.02
C THR A 125 3.71 -9.56 -5.45
N GLU A 126 3.51 -9.83 -4.16
CA GLU A 126 2.35 -9.33 -3.44
C GLU A 126 2.83 -8.63 -2.19
N VAL A 127 2.50 -7.36 -2.06
CA VAL A 127 2.83 -6.56 -0.90
C VAL A 127 1.54 -6.31 -0.13
N THR A 128 1.53 -6.59 1.15
CA THR A 128 0.37 -6.40 2.00
C THR A 128 0.72 -5.52 3.17
N LEU A 129 0.00 -4.42 3.30
CA LEU A 129 0.15 -3.50 4.41
C LEU A 129 -1.09 -3.61 5.29
N ASP A 130 -0.91 -3.94 6.55
CA ASP A 130 -2.01 -3.98 7.52
C ASP A 130 -1.77 -2.92 8.57
N LEU A 131 -2.75 -2.06 8.77
CA LEU A 131 -2.73 -1.06 9.83
C LEU A 131 -3.93 -1.27 10.72
N PRO A 132 -3.79 -1.02 12.03
CA PRO A 132 -4.92 -1.24 12.94
C PRO A 132 -6.02 -0.21 12.71
N ALA A 133 -7.23 -0.71 12.47
CA ALA A 133 -8.39 0.15 12.32
C ALA A 133 -8.77 0.83 13.63
N PRO A 134 -8.47 0.24 14.77
CA PRO A 134 -8.77 0.90 16.02
C PRO A 134 -8.16 2.28 16.15
N VAL A 135 -7.13 2.53 15.37
CA VAL A 135 -6.54 3.84 15.35
C VAL A 135 -7.61 4.84 14.99
N VAL A 136 -8.48 4.46 14.08
CA VAL A 136 -9.56 5.31 13.62
C VAL A 136 -10.62 5.39 14.69
N LEU A 137 -10.98 4.25 15.22
CA LEU A 137 -11.99 4.22 16.25
C LEU A 137 -11.52 4.89 17.50
N ASN A 138 -10.27 4.76 17.80
CA ASN A 138 -9.75 5.38 18.97
C ASN A 138 -9.73 6.86 18.87
N GLY A 139 -9.51 7.35 17.69
CA GLY A 139 -9.63 8.75 17.51
C GLY A 139 -10.97 9.17 17.94
N LYS A 140 -11.90 8.28 17.75
CA LYS A 140 -13.22 8.57 18.05
C LYS A 140 -13.44 8.28 19.48
N ASN A 141 -12.92 7.20 19.94
CA ASN A 141 -13.13 6.83 21.26
C ASN A 141 -12.33 7.54 22.23
N SER A 142 -11.23 7.99 21.84
CA SER A 142 -10.45 8.70 22.75
C SER A 142 -11.25 9.82 23.21
N ARG A 143 -12.26 10.07 22.51
CA ARG A 143 -13.09 11.08 22.93
C ARG A 143 -13.88 10.45 24.01
N ILE A 144 -13.76 9.26 24.09
CA ILE A 144 -14.48 8.61 25.05
C ILE A 144 -13.72 8.55 26.16
N VAL A 145 -12.69 8.55 25.86
CA VAL A 145 -11.96 8.46 26.80
C VAL A 145 -11.59 9.50 27.06
N ASP A 146 -11.95 9.86 26.47
CA ASP A 146 -11.97 10.32 26.61
C ASP A 146 -12.23 10.62 26.94
#